data_953b8a7d1e991021011635303c8d6529
#
_entry.id   953b8a7d1e991021011635303c8d6529
#
_cell.length_a   1.000
_cell.length_b   1.000
_cell.length_c   1.000
_cell.angle_alpha   90.00
_cell.angle_beta   90.00
_cell.angle_gamma   90.00
#
_symmetry.space_group_name_H-M   'P 1'
#
loop_
_entity.id
_entity.type
_entity.pdbx_description
1 polymer ?
#
loop_
_entity_poly.entity_id
_entity_poly.type
_entity_poly.pdbx_seq_one_letter_code
_entity_poly.pdbx_strand_id
1 'polypeptide(L)'
;MSKKAIIFLLMLSMVAVACGGSTEEVVEEVAVEDEHDHESTLEQVQERGFLKCGVSTGATGFTEVADDGSYSGFDVDYCYAVAAAVFGDYSKVEFKQLTAAERFTALSAGEIDVLIRNTTWTQSRDTELGNDFGPTTYYDGQQLMGRKADGLSESSTLADIDGLRVCTNAGTTTEKNITEGAGLVGATIELVTVEAFSEAIDKFIAGECDIVTTDGSGLVGRRAVNDALNDWAIFPQSPISKEPLGPT
;
A
#
# COMPACT_ATOMS: atom_id res chain seq x y z
N MET A 1 -46.42 39.31 33.82
CA MET A 1 -47.38 38.53 34.63
C MET A 1 -46.86 37.09 34.58
N SER A 2 -46.53 36.38 35.57
CA SER A 2 -46.56 36.26 37.01
C SER A 2 -45.77 34.97 37.30
N LYS A 3 -44.64 35.08 37.94
CA LYS A 3 -44.30 34.54 39.27
C LYS A 3 -44.88 33.17 39.63
N LYS A 4 -44.01 32.15 39.91
CA LYS A 4 -43.84 31.66 41.27
C LYS A 4 -42.71 30.61 41.35
N ALA A 5 -41.74 30.96 42.17
CA ALA A 5 -40.75 30.05 42.77
C ALA A 5 -41.44 29.27 43.91
N ILE A 6 -40.99 28.02 44.14
CA ILE A 6 -41.12 27.39 45.46
C ILE A 6 -39.85 26.58 45.72
N ILE A 7 -39.18 26.95 46.80
CA ILE A 7 -38.10 26.36 47.54
C ILE A 7 -38.70 25.35 48.52
N PHE A 8 -38.07 24.18 48.70
CA PHE A 8 -38.16 23.41 49.97
C PHE A 8 -37.05 22.36 49.92
N LEU A 9 -36.06 22.45 50.67
CA LEU A 9 -35.67 22.39 52.10
C LEU A 9 -35.15 21.00 52.47
N LEU A 10 -33.91 21.02 52.90
CA LEU A 10 -33.10 19.97 53.53
C LEU A 10 -33.90 19.11 54.56
N MET A 11 -33.57 17.82 54.60
CA MET A 11 -33.45 17.14 55.90
C MET A 11 -32.25 16.19 55.90
N LEU A 12 -31.34 16.56 56.76
CA LEU A 12 -30.19 15.84 57.26
C LEU A 12 -30.67 14.86 58.31
N SER A 13 -30.36 13.57 58.18
CA SER A 13 -30.41 12.65 59.32
C SER A 13 -29.21 11.73 59.30
N MET A 14 -28.26 12.03 60.18
CA MET A 14 -27.24 11.11 60.64
C MET A 14 -27.89 10.03 61.53
N VAL A 15 -27.59 8.77 61.22
CA VAL A 15 -27.62 7.70 62.24
C VAL A 15 -26.33 6.90 62.12
N ALA A 16 -25.48 7.01 63.08
CA ALA A 16 -24.35 6.14 63.32
C ALA A 16 -24.84 4.96 64.14
N VAL A 17 -24.60 3.75 63.66
CA VAL A 17 -24.56 2.56 64.49
C VAL A 17 -23.41 1.67 64.07
N ALA A 18 -22.65 1.23 65.02
CA ALA A 18 -21.41 0.53 64.97
C ALA A 18 -21.56 -0.99 64.82
N CYS A 19 -20.50 -1.58 64.34
CA CYS A 19 -19.97 -2.95 64.58
C CYS A 19 -20.67 -4.15 63.98
N GLY A 20 -19.92 -4.85 63.16
CA GLY A 20 -19.77 -6.29 63.13
C GLY A 20 -20.63 -7.02 62.11
N GLY A 21 -20.03 -7.36 61.00
CA GLY A 21 -20.59 -8.29 60.03
C GLY A 21 -19.74 -8.35 58.78
N SER A 22 -19.16 -9.52 58.56
CA SER A 22 -18.41 -9.86 57.33
C SER A 22 -19.15 -9.45 56.08
N THR A 23 -18.60 -8.48 55.33
CA THR A 23 -19.02 -8.22 53.99
C THR A 23 -18.50 -9.33 53.09
N GLU A 24 -19.37 -10.21 52.64
CA GLU A 24 -19.17 -10.92 51.38
C GLU A 24 -19.19 -9.86 50.27
N GLU A 25 -18.03 -9.62 49.68
CA GLU A 25 -17.93 -8.93 48.41
C GLU A 25 -18.67 -9.78 47.39
N VAL A 26 -19.86 -9.35 46.99
CA VAL A 26 -20.47 -9.82 45.77
C VAL A 26 -19.61 -9.24 44.65
N VAL A 27 -18.68 -10.04 44.18
CA VAL A 27 -18.00 -9.81 42.90
C VAL A 27 -19.10 -9.98 41.87
N GLU A 28 -19.60 -8.86 41.36
CA GLU A 28 -20.46 -8.82 40.18
C GLU A 28 -19.56 -9.34 39.05
N GLU A 29 -19.78 -10.61 38.71
CA GLU A 29 -19.15 -11.25 37.56
C GLU A 29 -19.66 -10.48 36.33
N VAL A 30 -18.83 -9.50 35.89
CA VAL A 30 -19.03 -8.85 34.59
C VAL A 30 -18.93 -9.99 33.59
N ALA A 31 -20.08 -10.42 33.09
CA ALA A 31 -20.12 -11.30 31.95
C ALA A 31 -19.29 -10.61 30.85
N VAL A 32 -18.12 -11.16 30.60
CA VAL A 32 -17.36 -10.87 29.37
C VAL A 32 -18.29 -11.36 28.27
N GLU A 33 -18.90 -10.41 27.56
CA GLU A 33 -19.65 -10.72 26.35
C GLU A 33 -18.72 -11.55 25.48
N ASP A 34 -19.19 -12.70 25.01
CA ASP A 34 -18.51 -13.59 24.09
C ASP A 34 -17.85 -12.74 23.00
N GLU A 35 -16.53 -12.66 23.02
CA GLU A 35 -15.77 -12.29 21.83
C GLU A 35 -16.26 -13.24 20.75
N HIS A 36 -16.99 -12.71 19.78
CA HIS A 36 -17.29 -13.45 18.58
C HIS A 36 -15.96 -14.04 18.08
N ASP A 37 -15.92 -15.35 18.09
CA ASP A 37 -14.79 -16.16 17.65
C ASP A 37 -14.62 -15.94 16.14
N HIS A 38 -14.09 -14.76 15.78
CA HIS A 38 -13.73 -14.47 14.40
C HIS A 38 -12.44 -15.24 14.14
N GLU A 39 -12.59 -16.35 13.46
CA GLU A 39 -11.50 -17.14 12.96
C GLU A 39 -10.44 -16.23 12.31
N SER A 40 -9.22 -16.27 12.81
CA SER A 40 -8.14 -15.43 12.30
C SER A 40 -7.83 -15.77 10.84
N THR A 41 -7.31 -14.80 10.09
CA THR A 41 -6.86 -15.04 8.70
C THR A 41 -5.89 -16.23 8.63
N LEU A 42 -5.01 -16.39 9.63
CA LEU A 42 -4.07 -17.51 9.69
C LEU A 42 -4.79 -18.86 9.80
N GLU A 43 -5.80 -18.98 10.65
CA GLU A 43 -6.60 -20.21 10.81
C GLU A 43 -7.32 -20.55 9.51
N GLN A 44 -7.97 -19.59 8.86
CA GLN A 44 -8.62 -19.77 7.56
C GLN A 44 -7.64 -20.24 6.48
N VAL A 45 -6.43 -19.66 6.43
CA VAL A 45 -5.37 -20.06 5.51
C VAL A 45 -4.91 -21.49 5.79
N GLN A 46 -4.72 -21.85 7.05
CA GLN A 46 -4.30 -23.19 7.48
C GLN A 46 -5.37 -24.25 7.17
N GLU A 47 -6.64 -23.96 7.43
CA GLU A 47 -7.76 -24.86 7.10
C GLU A 47 -7.90 -25.08 5.59
N ARG A 48 -7.74 -24.01 4.80
CA ARG A 48 -7.80 -24.09 3.34
C ARG A 48 -6.62 -24.87 2.75
N GLY A 49 -5.47 -24.85 3.41
CA GLY A 49 -4.28 -25.59 3.02
C GLY A 49 -3.39 -24.92 1.98
N PHE A 50 -3.64 -23.66 1.63
CA PHE A 50 -2.79 -22.84 0.75
C PHE A 50 -2.99 -21.35 1.04
N LEU A 51 -1.99 -20.54 0.66
CA LEU A 51 -2.00 -19.07 0.78
C LEU A 51 -2.48 -18.46 -0.55
N LYS A 52 -3.38 -17.47 -0.49
CA LYS A 52 -3.71 -16.62 -1.64
C LYS A 52 -2.84 -15.35 -1.58
N CYS A 53 -1.90 -15.20 -2.50
CA CYS A 53 -0.98 -14.06 -2.55
C CYS A 53 -1.30 -13.15 -3.72
N GLY A 54 -1.59 -11.88 -3.42
CA GLY A 54 -1.79 -10.83 -4.42
C GLY A 54 -0.45 -10.28 -4.90
N VAL A 55 -0.21 -10.30 -6.22
CA VAL A 55 1.01 -9.84 -6.85
C VAL A 55 0.72 -8.86 -8.00
N SER A 56 1.75 -8.20 -8.53
CA SER A 56 1.60 -7.26 -9.64
C SER A 56 1.22 -7.95 -10.95
N THR A 57 0.55 -7.22 -11.84
CA THR A 57 0.29 -7.65 -13.24
C THR A 57 1.55 -7.65 -14.13
N GLY A 58 2.71 -7.30 -13.60
CA GLY A 58 4.01 -7.28 -14.28
C GLY A 58 4.87 -6.12 -13.82
N ALA A 59 5.71 -6.35 -12.83
CA ALA A 59 6.73 -5.42 -12.34
C ALA A 59 8.09 -6.10 -12.49
N THR A 60 8.88 -5.65 -13.47
CA THR A 60 10.17 -6.28 -13.81
C THR A 60 11.06 -6.42 -12.57
N GLY A 61 11.51 -7.65 -12.31
CA GLY A 61 12.30 -8.00 -11.12
C GLY A 61 11.48 -8.28 -9.85
N PHE A 62 10.24 -7.82 -9.75
CA PHE A 62 9.36 -8.05 -8.59
C PHE A 62 8.32 -9.16 -8.85
N THR A 63 7.61 -9.05 -9.97
CA THR A 63 6.65 -10.07 -10.41
C THR A 63 6.75 -10.25 -11.91
N GLU A 64 7.13 -11.41 -12.34
CA GLU A 64 7.16 -11.82 -13.73
C GLU A 64 6.37 -13.12 -13.89
N VAL A 65 5.69 -13.25 -15.02
CA VAL A 65 4.93 -14.47 -15.37
C VAL A 65 5.47 -14.98 -16.68
N ALA A 66 5.96 -16.20 -16.67
CA ALA A 66 6.47 -16.86 -17.86
C ALA A 66 5.32 -17.41 -18.74
N ASP A 67 5.61 -17.76 -19.98
CA ASP A 67 4.64 -18.29 -20.94
C ASP A 67 3.96 -19.59 -20.46
N ASP A 68 4.61 -20.36 -19.59
CA ASP A 68 4.07 -21.56 -18.97
C ASP A 68 3.18 -21.30 -17.76
N GLY A 69 3.00 -20.01 -17.39
CA GLY A 69 2.22 -19.58 -16.25
C GLY A 69 2.97 -19.59 -14.92
N SER A 70 4.27 -19.92 -14.91
CA SER A 70 5.08 -19.86 -13.70
C SER A 70 5.39 -18.41 -13.28
N TYR A 71 5.42 -18.18 -11.96
CA TYR A 71 5.71 -16.89 -11.37
C TYR A 71 7.15 -16.83 -10.87
N SER A 72 7.78 -15.66 -10.99
CA SER A 72 9.13 -15.39 -10.47
C SER A 72 9.29 -13.92 -10.08
N GLY A 73 10.30 -13.64 -9.25
CA GLY A 73 10.67 -12.28 -8.84
C GLY A 73 10.63 -12.08 -7.33
N PHE A 74 11.10 -10.92 -6.90
CA PHE A 74 11.32 -10.59 -5.50
C PHE A 74 10.03 -10.71 -4.65
N ASP A 75 8.91 -10.16 -5.13
CA ASP A 75 7.63 -10.24 -4.43
C ASP A 75 7.09 -11.68 -4.41
N VAL A 76 7.29 -12.41 -5.49
CA VAL A 76 6.90 -13.83 -5.60
C VAL A 76 7.68 -14.70 -4.62
N ASP A 77 8.97 -14.45 -4.45
CA ASP A 77 9.80 -15.17 -3.47
C ASP A 77 9.33 -14.92 -2.03
N TYR A 78 8.85 -13.71 -1.73
CA TYR A 78 8.22 -13.45 -0.42
C TYR A 78 6.89 -14.19 -0.25
N CYS A 79 6.06 -14.33 -1.28
CA CYS A 79 4.86 -15.17 -1.21
C CYS A 79 5.22 -16.62 -0.90
N TYR A 80 6.26 -17.17 -1.55
CA TYR A 80 6.78 -18.50 -1.26
C TYR A 80 7.32 -18.62 0.17
N ALA A 81 8.01 -17.58 0.66
CA ALA A 81 8.52 -17.57 2.04
C ALA A 81 7.38 -17.60 3.07
N VAL A 82 6.30 -16.84 2.85
CA VAL A 82 5.11 -16.85 3.72
C VAL A 82 4.45 -18.23 3.68
N ALA A 83 4.24 -18.83 2.51
CA ALA A 83 3.68 -20.17 2.38
C ALA A 83 4.54 -21.22 3.09
N ALA A 84 5.87 -21.14 2.94
CA ALA A 84 6.81 -22.02 3.63
C ALA A 84 6.74 -21.86 5.16
N ALA A 85 6.58 -20.62 5.65
CA ALA A 85 6.45 -20.37 7.10
C ALA A 85 5.14 -20.94 7.68
N VAL A 86 4.04 -20.85 6.94
CA VAL A 86 2.72 -21.31 7.39
C VAL A 86 2.57 -22.84 7.28
N PHE A 87 3.07 -23.43 6.19
CA PHE A 87 2.82 -24.84 5.85
C PHE A 87 4.05 -25.74 5.90
N GLY A 88 5.27 -25.18 6.03
CA GLY A 88 6.51 -25.94 5.81
C GLY A 88 6.73 -26.32 4.33
N ASP A 89 5.93 -25.77 3.41
CA ASP A 89 5.93 -26.06 1.99
C ASP A 89 5.67 -24.78 1.18
N TYR A 90 6.69 -24.29 0.48
CA TYR A 90 6.59 -23.08 -0.33
C TYR A 90 5.62 -23.18 -1.50
N SER A 91 5.32 -24.39 -1.96
CA SER A 91 4.41 -24.61 -3.10
C SER A 91 2.93 -24.40 -2.75
N LYS A 92 2.60 -24.24 -1.46
CA LYS A 92 1.25 -24.00 -0.96
C LYS A 92 0.83 -22.53 -1.12
N VAL A 93 0.88 -22.01 -2.35
CA VAL A 93 0.50 -20.64 -2.69
C VAL A 93 -0.24 -20.58 -4.02
N GLU A 94 -1.32 -19.78 -4.04
CA GLU A 94 -2.01 -19.37 -5.25
C GLU A 94 -1.77 -17.90 -5.48
N PHE A 95 -1.38 -17.52 -6.69
CA PHE A 95 -1.12 -16.14 -7.07
C PHE A 95 -2.34 -15.50 -7.71
N LYS A 96 -2.64 -14.29 -7.30
CA LYS A 96 -3.63 -13.42 -7.95
C LYS A 96 -2.96 -12.15 -8.44
N GLN A 97 -2.98 -11.93 -9.76
CA GLN A 97 -2.51 -10.68 -10.34
C GLN A 97 -3.52 -9.57 -10.10
N LEU A 98 -3.04 -8.42 -9.63
CA LEU A 98 -3.86 -7.26 -9.30
C LEU A 98 -3.25 -5.98 -9.86
N THR A 99 -4.08 -5.11 -10.37
CA THR A 99 -3.68 -3.73 -10.69
C THR A 99 -3.41 -2.93 -9.41
N ALA A 100 -2.85 -1.74 -9.55
CA ALA A 100 -2.64 -0.85 -8.40
C ALA A 100 -3.96 -0.38 -7.78
N ALA A 101 -5.00 -0.21 -8.58
CA ALA A 101 -6.32 0.24 -8.12
C ALA A 101 -7.10 -0.85 -7.37
N GLU A 102 -6.97 -2.12 -7.79
CA GLU A 102 -7.76 -3.24 -7.24
C GLU A 102 -7.21 -3.82 -5.95
N ARG A 103 -5.90 -3.70 -5.72
CA ARG A 103 -5.16 -4.48 -4.70
C ARG A 103 -5.72 -4.41 -3.29
N PHE A 104 -6.08 -3.21 -2.82
CA PHE A 104 -6.59 -3.05 -1.46
C PHE A 104 -8.03 -3.52 -1.33
N THR A 105 -8.85 -3.35 -2.36
CA THR A 105 -10.22 -3.89 -2.37
C THR A 105 -10.20 -5.41 -2.36
N ALA A 106 -9.30 -6.04 -3.12
CA ALA A 106 -9.15 -7.48 -3.14
C ALA A 106 -8.70 -8.04 -1.77
N LEU A 107 -7.79 -7.32 -1.08
CA LEU A 107 -7.36 -7.67 0.28
C LEU A 107 -8.52 -7.55 1.27
N SER A 108 -9.19 -6.41 1.31
CA SER A 108 -10.30 -6.16 2.23
C SER A 108 -11.50 -7.09 1.99
N ALA A 109 -11.69 -7.58 0.76
CA ALA A 109 -12.74 -8.53 0.40
C ALA A 109 -12.37 -10.00 0.69
N GLY A 110 -11.15 -10.29 1.20
CA GLY A 110 -10.67 -11.66 1.42
C GLY A 110 -10.43 -12.47 0.14
N GLU A 111 -10.32 -11.79 -1.00
CA GLU A 111 -9.96 -12.43 -2.27
C GLU A 111 -8.50 -12.88 -2.28
N ILE A 112 -7.66 -12.24 -1.49
CA ILE A 112 -6.28 -12.58 -1.15
C ILE A 112 -6.09 -12.50 0.35
N ASP A 113 -5.13 -13.25 0.89
CA ASP A 113 -4.78 -13.25 2.31
C ASP A 113 -3.64 -12.30 2.62
N VAL A 114 -2.77 -12.10 1.64
CA VAL A 114 -1.62 -11.21 1.73
C VAL A 114 -1.38 -10.54 0.38
N LEU A 115 -1.04 -9.28 0.43
CA LEU A 115 -0.65 -8.49 -0.74
C LEU A 115 0.85 -8.24 -0.72
N ILE A 116 1.59 -8.81 -1.67
CA ILE A 116 3.02 -8.60 -1.85
C ILE A 116 3.24 -8.13 -3.29
N ARG A 117 3.19 -6.81 -3.46
CA ARG A 117 3.07 -6.18 -4.78
C ARG A 117 3.78 -4.83 -4.80
N ASN A 118 5.09 -4.80 -4.52
CA ASN A 118 5.82 -3.52 -4.44
C ASN A 118 4.95 -2.40 -3.87
N THR A 119 4.28 -2.69 -2.75
CA THR A 119 3.31 -1.78 -2.13
C THR A 119 3.99 -0.91 -1.10
N THR A 120 4.00 0.40 -1.32
CA THR A 120 4.54 1.36 -0.37
C THR A 120 3.70 1.39 0.90
N TRP A 121 4.33 1.19 2.05
CA TRP A 121 3.74 1.49 3.34
C TRP A 121 3.54 3.00 3.49
N THR A 122 2.33 3.41 3.79
CA THR A 122 2.01 4.80 4.15
C THR A 122 1.04 4.79 5.32
N GLN A 123 1.07 5.85 6.13
CA GLN A 123 0.14 5.97 7.25
C GLN A 123 -1.33 5.87 6.80
N SER A 124 -1.69 6.48 5.66
CA SER A 124 -3.07 6.42 5.18
C SER A 124 -3.50 5.01 4.76
N ARG A 125 -2.60 4.24 4.14
CA ARG A 125 -2.88 2.85 3.76
C ARG A 125 -3.01 1.94 4.97
N ASP A 126 -2.20 2.17 5.99
CA ASP A 126 -2.22 1.43 7.25
C ASP A 126 -3.47 1.81 8.07
N THR A 127 -3.64 3.09 8.41
CA THR A 127 -4.68 3.52 9.36
C THR A 127 -6.04 3.79 8.72
N GLU A 128 -6.09 4.44 7.53
CA GLU A 128 -7.36 4.85 6.92
C GLU A 128 -8.01 3.73 6.11
N LEU A 129 -7.19 2.89 5.45
CA LEU A 129 -7.70 1.72 4.72
C LEU A 129 -7.80 0.47 5.60
N GLY A 130 -7.28 0.53 6.84
CA GLY A 130 -7.31 -0.60 7.78
C GLY A 130 -6.47 -1.80 7.33
N ASN A 131 -5.35 -1.53 6.66
CA ASN A 131 -4.44 -2.58 6.21
C ASN A 131 -3.24 -2.68 7.16
N ASP A 132 -2.99 -3.85 7.69
CA ASP A 132 -1.79 -4.12 8.50
C ASP A 132 -0.58 -4.36 7.61
N PHE A 133 0.42 -3.49 7.70
CA PHE A 133 1.67 -3.67 6.98
C PHE A 133 2.69 -4.47 7.79
N GLY A 134 3.29 -5.44 7.16
CA GLY A 134 4.46 -6.15 7.69
C GLY A 134 5.74 -5.29 7.60
N PRO A 135 6.91 -5.88 7.94
CA PRO A 135 8.17 -5.16 7.87
C PRO A 135 8.50 -4.76 6.42
N THR A 136 9.19 -3.61 6.28
CA THR A 136 9.71 -3.18 4.98
C THR A 136 10.68 -4.22 4.41
N THR A 137 10.38 -4.71 3.22
CA THR A 137 11.19 -5.70 2.51
C THR A 137 12.16 -5.07 1.52
N TYR A 138 11.80 -3.89 0.99
CA TYR A 138 12.61 -3.15 0.04
C TYR A 138 12.46 -1.65 0.25
N TYR A 139 13.54 -0.89 0.20
CA TYR A 139 13.52 0.56 0.22
C TYR A 139 13.71 1.10 -1.19
N ASP A 140 12.68 1.70 -1.74
CA ASP A 140 12.69 2.33 -3.04
C ASP A 140 12.50 3.85 -2.93
N GLY A 141 12.36 4.50 -4.05
CA GLY A 141 12.04 5.92 -4.14
C GLY A 141 11.63 6.27 -5.56
N GLN A 142 10.68 7.17 -5.68
CA GLN A 142 10.15 7.59 -6.97
C GLN A 142 11.16 8.39 -7.76
N GLN A 143 11.30 8.05 -9.03
CA GLN A 143 12.06 8.79 -10.03
C GLN A 143 11.23 8.94 -11.32
N LEU A 144 11.79 9.64 -12.27
CA LEU A 144 11.23 9.88 -13.58
C LEU A 144 12.17 9.30 -14.65
N MET A 145 11.60 8.93 -15.78
CA MET A 145 12.37 8.52 -16.94
C MET A 145 11.89 9.28 -18.17
N GLY A 146 12.82 9.83 -18.92
CA GLY A 146 12.58 10.63 -20.13
C GLY A 146 13.67 10.44 -21.17
N ARG A 147 13.43 10.94 -22.38
CA ARG A 147 14.38 10.77 -23.50
C ARG A 147 15.51 11.81 -23.43
N LYS A 148 16.74 11.36 -23.64
CA LYS A 148 17.90 12.26 -23.77
C LYS A 148 17.78 13.18 -25.00
N ALA A 149 17.14 12.71 -26.06
CA ALA A 149 16.85 13.50 -27.25
C ALA A 149 15.96 14.73 -26.99
N ASP A 150 15.14 14.69 -25.93
CA ASP A 150 14.29 15.78 -25.50
C ASP A 150 14.99 16.75 -24.52
N GLY A 151 16.32 16.62 -24.39
CA GLY A 151 17.14 17.47 -23.52
C GLY A 151 17.21 16.99 -22.06
N LEU A 152 16.63 15.84 -21.73
CA LEU A 152 16.63 15.28 -20.39
C LEU A 152 17.91 14.49 -20.12
N SER A 153 18.33 14.48 -18.86
CA SER A 153 19.55 13.82 -18.40
C SER A 153 19.38 13.35 -16.96
N GLU A 154 20.33 12.58 -16.46
CA GLU A 154 20.38 12.14 -15.07
C GLU A 154 20.49 13.31 -14.07
N SER A 155 20.86 14.51 -14.53
CA SER A 155 20.89 15.75 -13.73
C SER A 155 19.62 16.58 -13.80
N SER A 156 18.62 16.18 -14.62
CA SER A 156 17.34 16.86 -14.71
C SER A 156 16.56 16.76 -13.40
N THR A 157 15.64 17.69 -13.20
CA THR A 157 14.86 17.88 -11.97
C THR A 157 13.37 17.95 -12.28
N LEU A 158 12.52 18.11 -11.28
CA LEU A 158 11.09 18.34 -11.49
C LEU A 158 10.77 19.65 -12.21
N ALA A 159 11.67 20.64 -12.17
CA ALA A 159 11.43 21.88 -12.92
C ALA A 159 11.58 21.69 -14.43
N ASP A 160 12.32 20.68 -14.86
CA ASP A 160 12.59 20.42 -16.30
C ASP A 160 11.43 19.68 -17.00
N ILE A 161 10.36 19.31 -16.26
CA ILE A 161 9.19 18.65 -16.83
C ILE A 161 8.00 19.59 -17.04
N ASP A 162 8.19 20.90 -16.92
CA ASP A 162 7.11 21.87 -17.14
C ASP A 162 6.52 21.76 -18.56
N GLY A 163 5.21 21.68 -18.66
CA GLY A 163 4.47 21.52 -19.91
C GLY A 163 4.48 20.10 -20.51
N LEU A 164 5.11 19.12 -19.87
CA LEU A 164 5.24 17.77 -20.41
C LEU A 164 4.09 16.84 -20.00
N ARG A 165 3.85 15.81 -20.84
CA ARG A 165 2.92 14.71 -20.56
C ARG A 165 3.62 13.64 -19.75
N VAL A 166 3.09 13.37 -18.55
CA VAL A 166 3.67 12.42 -17.59
C VAL A 166 2.75 11.24 -17.40
N CYS A 167 3.22 10.05 -17.76
CA CYS A 167 2.50 8.79 -17.56
C CYS A 167 2.85 8.12 -16.25
N THR A 168 1.84 7.62 -15.54
CA THR A 168 2.01 6.81 -14.30
C THR A 168 0.79 5.92 -14.07
N ASN A 169 0.87 5.01 -13.08
CA ASN A 169 -0.28 4.20 -12.67
C ASN A 169 -1.26 4.96 -11.80
N ALA A 170 -2.54 4.77 -12.08
CA ALA A 170 -3.63 5.22 -11.23
C ALA A 170 -3.61 4.54 -9.84
N GLY A 171 -4.02 5.25 -8.79
CA GLY A 171 -4.14 4.74 -7.43
C GLY A 171 -2.81 4.47 -6.71
N THR A 172 -1.74 5.13 -7.15
CA THR A 172 -0.39 4.94 -6.60
C THR A 172 0.08 6.15 -5.79
N THR A 173 1.07 5.92 -4.91
CA THR A 173 1.84 7.00 -4.27
C THR A 173 2.51 7.88 -5.32
N THR A 174 2.99 7.27 -6.40
CA THR A 174 3.72 7.96 -7.47
C THR A 174 2.85 8.91 -8.28
N GLU A 175 1.57 8.61 -8.49
CA GLU A 175 0.59 9.53 -9.06
C GLU A 175 0.42 10.80 -8.19
N LYS A 176 0.23 10.59 -6.88
CA LYS A 176 0.08 11.68 -5.93
C LYS A 176 1.36 12.52 -5.83
N ASN A 177 2.50 11.87 -5.64
CA ASN A 177 3.77 12.55 -5.42
C ASN A 177 4.21 13.38 -6.62
N ILE A 178 4.01 12.90 -7.88
CA ILE A 178 4.39 13.67 -9.06
C ILE A 178 3.53 14.93 -9.21
N THR A 179 2.24 14.83 -8.90
CA THR A 179 1.32 15.97 -8.96
C THR A 179 1.70 17.03 -7.93
N GLU A 180 1.92 16.61 -6.69
CA GLU A 180 2.33 17.52 -5.61
C GLU A 180 3.72 18.09 -5.85
N GLY A 181 4.69 17.23 -6.26
CA GLY A 181 6.07 17.62 -6.50
C GLY A 181 6.22 18.64 -7.64
N ALA A 182 5.53 18.44 -8.75
CA ALA A 182 5.49 19.40 -9.85
C ALA A 182 4.95 20.74 -9.39
N GLY A 183 3.84 20.75 -8.64
CA GLY A 183 3.25 21.96 -8.07
C GLY A 183 4.19 22.73 -7.14
N LEU A 184 4.99 22.01 -6.33
CA LEU A 184 5.95 22.64 -5.42
C LEU A 184 7.08 23.40 -6.13
N VAL A 185 7.45 22.98 -7.32
CA VAL A 185 8.47 23.66 -8.13
C VAL A 185 7.87 24.62 -9.17
N GLY A 186 6.53 24.76 -9.19
CA GLY A 186 5.83 25.63 -10.14
C GLY A 186 5.72 25.05 -11.55
N ALA A 187 5.98 23.77 -11.74
CA ALA A 187 5.81 23.08 -13.02
C ALA A 187 4.34 22.65 -13.20
N THR A 188 3.85 22.81 -14.43
CA THR A 188 2.53 22.35 -14.86
C THR A 188 2.72 21.12 -15.73
N ILE A 189 2.09 20.00 -15.39
CA ILE A 189 2.20 18.75 -16.15
C ILE A 189 0.81 18.32 -16.67
N GLU A 190 0.80 17.61 -17.80
CA GLU A 190 -0.35 16.85 -18.24
C GLU A 190 -0.21 15.42 -17.73
N LEU A 191 -0.96 15.09 -16.68
CA LEU A 191 -0.91 13.75 -16.07
C LEU A 191 -1.76 12.77 -16.89
N VAL A 192 -1.15 11.67 -17.30
CA VAL A 192 -1.80 10.56 -18.01
C VAL A 192 -1.73 9.32 -17.14
N THR A 193 -2.85 8.92 -16.56
CA THR A 193 -2.93 7.72 -15.71
C THR A 193 -3.35 6.50 -16.50
N VAL A 194 -2.75 5.37 -16.18
CA VAL A 194 -3.01 4.05 -16.79
C VAL A 194 -3.21 2.99 -15.72
N GLU A 195 -3.82 1.86 -16.06
CA GLU A 195 -4.04 0.77 -15.11
C GLU A 195 -2.79 -0.09 -14.89
N ALA A 196 -2.06 -0.41 -15.94
CA ALA A 196 -0.83 -1.19 -15.89
C ALA A 196 0.40 -0.35 -16.28
N PHE A 197 1.51 -0.50 -15.54
CA PHE A 197 2.73 0.28 -15.86
C PHE A 197 3.34 -0.08 -17.22
N SER A 198 3.12 -1.30 -17.73
CA SER A 198 3.47 -1.66 -19.11
C SER A 198 2.83 -0.73 -20.14
N GLU A 199 1.57 -0.37 -19.93
CA GLU A 199 0.86 0.59 -20.82
C GLU A 199 1.51 1.99 -20.78
N ALA A 200 1.97 2.44 -19.59
CA ALA A 200 2.72 3.71 -19.50
C ALA A 200 4.01 3.66 -20.32
N ILE A 201 4.72 2.54 -20.30
CA ILE A 201 5.94 2.32 -21.09
C ILE A 201 5.60 2.30 -22.59
N ASP A 202 4.53 1.61 -23.00
CA ASP A 202 4.10 1.56 -24.39
C ASP A 202 3.74 2.96 -24.93
N LYS A 203 3.00 3.75 -24.14
CA LYS A 203 2.69 5.14 -24.44
C LYS A 203 3.95 6.02 -24.55
N PHE A 204 4.90 5.80 -23.65
CA PHE A 204 6.18 6.50 -23.69
C PHE A 204 6.97 6.13 -24.96
N ILE A 205 7.07 4.85 -25.32
CA ILE A 205 7.74 4.40 -26.54
C ILE A 205 7.04 4.99 -27.79
N ALA A 206 5.71 5.02 -27.80
CA ALA A 206 4.94 5.58 -28.89
C ALA A 206 5.00 7.13 -28.99
N GLY A 207 5.59 7.81 -28.01
CA GLY A 207 5.64 9.27 -27.96
C GLY A 207 4.33 9.92 -27.51
N GLU A 208 3.41 9.16 -26.94
CA GLU A 208 2.18 9.67 -26.34
C GLU A 208 2.43 10.29 -24.96
N CYS A 209 3.50 9.87 -24.28
CA CYS A 209 4.03 10.49 -23.06
C CYS A 209 5.47 10.92 -23.29
N ASP A 210 5.84 12.03 -22.67
CA ASP A 210 7.20 12.57 -22.71
C ASP A 210 8.03 12.01 -21.56
N ILE A 211 7.35 11.71 -20.42
CA ILE A 211 7.91 11.19 -19.18
C ILE A 211 7.08 9.99 -18.72
N VAL A 212 7.74 9.02 -18.09
CA VAL A 212 7.10 8.03 -17.23
C VAL A 212 7.67 8.15 -15.82
N THR A 213 6.84 7.91 -14.81
CA THR A 213 7.25 7.95 -13.40
C THR A 213 6.66 6.78 -12.62
N THR A 214 7.50 6.16 -11.81
CA THR A 214 7.21 5.14 -10.80
C THR A 214 8.40 5.01 -9.86
N ASP A 215 8.46 3.97 -9.07
CA ASP A 215 9.62 3.59 -8.25
C ASP A 215 10.86 3.41 -9.14
N GLY A 216 11.99 3.87 -8.68
CA GLY A 216 13.25 3.89 -9.43
C GLY A 216 13.69 2.49 -9.87
N SER A 217 13.50 1.47 -9.02
CA SER A 217 13.79 0.09 -9.37
C SER A 217 12.97 -0.39 -10.60
N GLY A 218 11.68 -0.03 -10.65
CA GLY A 218 10.81 -0.33 -11.78
C GLY A 218 11.26 0.37 -13.06
N LEU A 219 11.71 1.63 -12.99
CA LEU A 219 12.27 2.36 -14.14
C LEU A 219 13.55 1.71 -14.64
N VAL A 220 14.47 1.34 -13.72
CA VAL A 220 15.72 0.64 -14.08
C VAL A 220 15.43 -0.68 -14.79
N GLY A 221 14.51 -1.48 -14.27
CA GLY A 221 14.10 -2.74 -14.89
C GLY A 221 13.53 -2.52 -16.31
N ARG A 222 12.64 -1.55 -16.48
CA ARG A 222 12.04 -1.25 -17.80
C ARG A 222 13.06 -0.68 -18.79
N ARG A 223 13.96 0.19 -18.33
CA ARG A 223 15.05 0.68 -19.16
C ARG A 223 15.95 -0.46 -19.63
N ALA A 224 16.32 -1.35 -18.74
CA ALA A 224 17.20 -2.48 -19.09
C ALA A 224 16.62 -3.37 -20.20
N VAL A 225 15.30 -3.52 -20.24
CA VAL A 225 14.61 -4.36 -21.26
C VAL A 225 14.35 -3.60 -22.57
N ASN A 226 14.06 -2.29 -22.53
CA ASN A 226 13.51 -1.55 -23.65
C ASN A 226 14.48 -0.54 -24.28
N ASP A 227 15.56 -0.15 -23.56
CA ASP A 227 16.48 0.90 -24.00
C ASP A 227 17.87 0.35 -24.30
N ALA A 228 17.99 -0.45 -25.35
CA ALA A 228 19.25 -1.05 -25.78
C ALA A 228 20.31 -0.02 -26.21
N LEU A 229 19.88 1.20 -26.59
CA LEU A 229 20.75 2.30 -27.05
C LEU A 229 21.14 3.25 -25.93
N ASN A 230 20.58 3.07 -24.74
CA ASN A 230 20.79 3.98 -23.59
C ASN A 230 20.39 5.44 -23.91
N ASP A 231 19.26 5.60 -24.60
CA ASP A 231 18.70 6.88 -25.00
C ASP A 231 17.80 7.53 -23.93
N TRP A 232 17.52 6.78 -22.85
CA TRP A 232 16.66 7.24 -21.77
C TRP A 232 17.46 7.59 -20.52
N ALA A 233 17.10 8.67 -19.88
CA ALA A 233 17.65 9.12 -18.62
C ALA A 233 16.66 8.84 -17.47
N ILE A 234 17.14 8.36 -16.33
CA ILE A 234 16.39 8.26 -15.08
C ILE A 234 16.85 9.40 -14.18
N PHE A 235 15.91 10.21 -13.70
CA PHE A 235 16.18 11.40 -12.91
C PHE A 235 15.05 11.70 -11.91
N PRO A 236 15.26 12.60 -10.94
CA PRO A 236 16.57 13.12 -10.52
C PRO A 236 17.42 12.01 -9.88
N GLN A 237 18.72 12.25 -9.69
CA GLN A 237 19.60 11.26 -9.04
C GLN A 237 19.13 10.89 -7.62
N SER A 238 18.64 11.89 -6.87
CA SER A 238 17.97 11.63 -5.59
C SER A 238 16.48 11.45 -5.85
N PRO A 239 15.88 10.33 -5.44
CA PRO A 239 14.43 10.13 -5.59
C PRO A 239 13.61 11.26 -4.98
N ILE A 240 12.47 11.56 -5.61
CA ILE A 240 11.54 12.62 -5.14
C ILE A 240 10.70 12.20 -3.94
N SER A 241 10.65 10.91 -3.64
CA SER A 241 9.99 10.35 -2.46
C SER A 241 10.76 9.18 -1.89
N LYS A 242 10.33 8.71 -0.72
CA LYS A 242 10.79 7.47 -0.09
C LYS A 242 9.64 6.48 -0.14
N GLU A 243 9.90 5.32 -0.73
CA GLU A 243 8.91 4.27 -0.91
C GLU A 243 9.36 3.01 -0.16
N PRO A 244 9.07 2.89 1.16
CA PRO A 244 9.31 1.65 1.89
C PRO A 244 8.26 0.62 1.47
N LEU A 245 8.66 -0.41 0.75
CA LEU A 245 7.78 -1.44 0.24
C LEU A 245 7.66 -2.57 1.25
N GLY A 246 6.44 -3.09 1.45
CA GLY A 246 6.20 -4.17 2.38
C GLY A 246 4.95 -4.99 2.05
N PRO A 247 4.87 -6.21 2.61
CA PRO A 247 3.67 -7.02 2.55
C PRO A 247 2.54 -6.37 3.36
N THR A 248 1.34 -6.60 2.94
CA THR A 248 0.12 -6.10 3.60
C THR A 248 -0.87 -7.20 3.75
#